data_c9566330e1695f277fbf1d54504b418f
#
_entry.id   c9566330e1695f277fbf1d54504b418f
#
_cell.length_a   1.000
_cell.length_b   1.000
_cell.length_c   1.000
_cell.angle_alpha   90.00
_cell.angle_beta   90.00
_cell.angle_gamma   90.00
#
_symmetry.space_group_name_H-M   'P 1'
#
loop_
_entity.id
_entity.type
_entity.pdbx_description
1 polymer ?
#
loop_
_entity_poly.entity_id
_entity_poly.type
_entity_poly.pdbx_seq_one_letter_code
_entity_poly.pdbx_strand_id
1 'polypeptide(L)'
;KSIDRLTDFYAEVGCDGVTVLGILGEAPKLDAAEAEQVAIRFVKRAKTMQIIVGVSAPGFATMRALARASMDAGAAGVMIAPPPHLRTDDQIIGYFKQAVDAIGDDIPWVLQDYPLTLSVVFTPAVIRKIVMDSPSCVMLKHEDWPGLEKISALRAFQKDGSLRPLSILTGNGGLFLDFEMERGADGAMTGYAFPELLIDVVRLSKEGRRDAAHDLFDAHLPLIRYEQQPGAGLAVRKYVLQKRGVIASSAQRKPGSNITPIAKAEVDYLLSRVARVDKRANLQPQSSAAG
;
A
#
# COMPACT_ATOMS: atom_id res chain seq x y z
N LYS A 1 21.53 -3.76 1.29
CA LYS A 1 21.41 -4.60 0.07
C LYS A 1 19.95 -4.91 -0.28
N SER A 2 19.13 -5.51 0.62
CA SER A 2 17.74 -5.87 0.26
C SER A 2 16.85 -4.65 -0.02
N ILE A 3 16.99 -3.54 0.70
CA ILE A 3 16.25 -2.31 0.44
C ILE A 3 16.55 -1.80 -0.97
N ASP A 4 17.83 -1.71 -1.34
CA ASP A 4 18.22 -1.19 -2.67
C ASP A 4 17.68 -2.06 -3.78
N ARG A 5 17.81 -3.39 -3.65
CA ARG A 5 17.27 -4.33 -4.62
C ARG A 5 15.74 -4.27 -4.72
N LEU A 6 15.06 -4.12 -3.59
CA LEU A 6 13.61 -3.97 -3.57
C LEU A 6 13.18 -2.67 -4.26
N THR A 7 13.90 -1.57 -4.03
CA THR A 7 13.64 -0.29 -4.70
C THR A 7 13.86 -0.41 -6.21
N ASP A 8 14.99 -1.00 -6.62
CA ASP A 8 15.30 -1.23 -8.03
C ASP A 8 14.24 -2.10 -8.70
N PHE A 9 13.81 -3.18 -8.03
CA PHE A 9 12.77 -4.07 -8.52
C PHE A 9 11.45 -3.33 -8.81
N TYR A 10 10.97 -2.49 -7.89
CA TYR A 10 9.74 -1.74 -8.12
C TYR A 10 9.88 -0.74 -9.28
N ALA A 11 11.05 -0.12 -9.46
CA ALA A 11 11.32 0.73 -10.60
C ALA A 11 11.39 -0.06 -11.91
N GLU A 12 12.05 -1.22 -11.90
CA GLU A 12 12.20 -2.12 -13.07
C GLU A 12 10.84 -2.64 -13.58
N VAL A 13 9.91 -2.94 -12.69
CA VAL A 13 8.56 -3.42 -13.05
C VAL A 13 7.60 -2.29 -13.43
N GLY A 14 8.02 -1.02 -13.33
CA GLY A 14 7.25 0.13 -13.79
C GLY A 14 6.25 0.67 -12.77
N CYS A 15 6.50 0.53 -11.46
CA CYS A 15 5.71 1.23 -10.46
C CYS A 15 5.91 2.75 -10.55
N ASP A 16 4.84 3.52 -10.52
CA ASP A 16 4.87 4.99 -10.46
C ASP A 16 5.48 5.49 -9.15
N GLY A 17 5.26 4.75 -8.07
CA GLY A 17 5.77 5.08 -6.75
C GLY A 17 5.70 3.91 -5.77
N VAL A 18 6.30 4.11 -4.60
CA VAL A 18 6.27 3.15 -3.49
C VAL A 18 5.93 3.87 -2.18
N THR A 19 5.02 3.28 -1.41
CA THR A 19 4.77 3.71 -0.03
C THR A 19 5.65 2.89 0.92
N VAL A 20 6.52 3.56 1.63
CA VAL A 20 7.37 2.96 2.66
C VAL A 20 6.85 3.27 4.06
N LEU A 21 7.23 2.47 5.04
CA LEU A 21 6.76 2.61 6.43
C LEU A 21 5.24 2.54 6.58
N GLY A 22 4.58 1.83 5.67
CA GLY A 22 3.20 1.41 5.88
C GLY A 22 3.11 0.21 6.83
N ILE A 23 1.89 -0.22 7.15
CA ILE A 23 1.63 -1.37 8.03
C ILE A 23 2.33 -2.64 7.52
N LEU A 24 2.28 -2.88 6.22
CA LEU A 24 2.97 -4.01 5.58
C LEU A 24 4.50 -3.84 5.50
N GLY A 25 5.01 -2.64 5.66
CA GLY A 25 6.44 -2.32 5.77
C GLY A 25 7.02 -2.52 7.16
N GLU A 26 6.29 -3.19 8.06
CA GLU A 26 6.69 -3.46 9.44
C GLU A 26 7.01 -2.18 10.27
N ALA A 27 6.49 -1.01 9.86
CA ALA A 27 6.75 0.27 10.52
C ALA A 27 6.54 0.25 12.04
N PRO A 28 5.49 -0.38 12.61
CA PRO A 28 5.31 -0.45 14.07
C PRO A 28 6.40 -1.25 14.82
N LYS A 29 7.27 -1.93 14.09
CA LYS A 29 8.36 -2.77 14.66
C LYS A 29 9.74 -2.12 14.54
N LEU A 30 9.79 -0.90 14.01
CA LEU A 30 11.02 -0.11 13.87
C LEU A 30 11.07 0.93 14.97
N ASP A 31 12.27 1.21 15.48
CA ASP A 31 12.46 2.43 16.26
C ASP A 31 12.51 3.68 15.36
N ALA A 32 12.51 4.86 15.96
CA ALA A 32 12.46 6.11 15.20
C ALA A 32 13.67 6.30 14.29
N ALA A 33 14.86 5.93 14.75
CA ALA A 33 16.11 6.06 13.97
C ALA A 33 16.13 5.07 12.80
N GLU A 34 15.70 3.83 13.01
CA GLU A 34 15.56 2.83 11.96
C GLU A 34 14.54 3.26 10.92
N ALA A 35 13.37 3.78 11.34
CA ALA A 35 12.33 4.26 10.45
C ALA A 35 12.84 5.38 9.54
N GLU A 36 13.53 6.38 10.12
CA GLU A 36 14.15 7.47 9.36
C GLU A 36 15.19 6.96 8.35
N GLN A 37 16.10 6.08 8.79
CA GLN A 37 17.13 5.50 7.91
C GLN A 37 16.51 4.72 6.73
N VAL A 38 15.44 3.96 6.98
CA VAL A 38 14.72 3.21 5.93
C VAL A 38 14.10 4.19 4.94
N ALA A 39 13.39 5.22 5.42
CA ALA A 39 12.75 6.22 4.57
C ALA A 39 13.78 6.92 3.68
N ILE A 40 14.83 7.49 4.27
CA ILE A 40 15.90 8.20 3.55
C ILE A 40 16.58 7.29 2.52
N ARG A 41 16.82 6.02 2.86
CA ARG A 41 17.46 5.08 1.94
C ARG A 41 16.61 4.79 0.72
N PHE A 42 15.29 4.58 0.88
CA PHE A 42 14.37 4.41 -0.22
C PHE A 42 14.31 5.66 -1.10
N VAL A 43 14.13 6.84 -0.51
CA VAL A 43 14.08 8.12 -1.23
C VAL A 43 15.34 8.33 -2.07
N LYS A 44 16.51 8.19 -1.46
CA LYS A 44 17.80 8.36 -2.18
C LYS A 44 18.01 7.33 -3.29
N ARG A 45 17.48 6.11 -3.15
CA ARG A 45 17.63 5.05 -4.17
C ARG A 45 16.64 5.18 -5.30
N ALA A 46 15.44 5.67 -5.04
CA ALA A 46 14.30 5.65 -5.95
C ALA A 46 14.49 6.52 -7.22
N LYS A 47 15.41 7.48 -7.23
CA LYS A 47 15.68 8.41 -8.34
C LYS A 47 14.41 9.15 -8.77
N THR A 48 13.76 8.69 -9.86
CA THR A 48 12.55 9.29 -10.42
C THR A 48 11.25 8.69 -9.90
N MET A 49 11.29 7.50 -9.28
CA MET A 49 10.10 6.87 -8.71
C MET A 49 9.67 7.62 -7.43
N GLN A 50 8.39 7.95 -7.32
CA GLN A 50 7.88 8.70 -6.18
C GLN A 50 7.85 7.86 -4.89
N ILE A 51 8.32 8.42 -3.80
CA ILE A 51 8.27 7.77 -2.49
C ILE A 51 7.31 8.53 -1.57
N ILE A 52 6.30 7.82 -1.08
CA ILE A 52 5.41 8.27 -0.01
C ILE A 52 5.85 7.61 1.29
N VAL A 53 5.98 8.38 2.36
CA VAL A 53 6.44 7.84 3.65
C VAL A 53 5.30 7.82 4.66
N GLY A 54 5.00 6.65 5.21
CA GLY A 54 4.07 6.52 6.34
C GLY A 54 4.67 7.16 7.59
N VAL A 55 4.03 8.19 8.13
CA VAL A 55 4.56 8.95 9.28
C VAL A 55 3.68 8.85 10.53
N SER A 56 2.64 8.02 10.49
CA SER A 56 1.73 7.82 11.62
C SER A 56 2.48 7.38 12.87
N ALA A 57 2.28 8.10 13.95
CA ALA A 57 2.91 7.86 15.24
C ALA A 57 1.93 8.19 16.38
N PRO A 58 2.11 7.63 17.59
CA PRO A 58 1.26 7.96 18.73
C PRO A 58 1.25 9.44 19.12
N GLY A 59 2.34 10.16 18.83
CA GLY A 59 2.50 11.57 19.14
C GLY A 59 2.94 12.40 17.95
N PHE A 60 2.41 13.60 17.82
CA PHE A 60 2.71 14.52 16.72
C PHE A 60 4.17 14.95 16.62
N ALA A 61 4.92 14.97 17.73
CA ALA A 61 6.36 15.30 17.70
C ALA A 61 7.15 14.29 16.85
N THR A 62 6.89 13.00 17.04
CA THR A 62 7.52 11.93 16.25
C THR A 62 7.06 11.96 14.79
N MET A 63 5.77 12.18 14.57
CA MET A 63 5.20 12.35 13.22
C MET A 63 5.88 13.49 12.45
N ARG A 64 6.00 14.66 13.09
CA ARG A 64 6.66 15.85 12.53
C ARG A 64 8.13 15.58 12.19
N ALA A 65 8.86 14.96 13.11
CA ALA A 65 10.28 14.68 12.91
C ALA A 65 10.51 13.79 11.68
N LEU A 66 9.76 12.68 11.57
CA LEU A 66 9.87 11.77 10.44
C LEU A 66 9.37 12.41 9.12
N ALA A 67 8.29 13.20 9.17
CA ALA A 67 7.79 13.92 7.99
C ALA A 67 8.86 14.88 7.46
N ARG A 68 9.45 15.71 8.30
CA ARG A 68 10.53 16.64 7.91
C ARG A 68 11.72 15.91 7.33
N ALA A 69 12.27 14.92 8.04
CA ALA A 69 13.43 14.15 7.55
C ALA A 69 13.14 13.50 6.18
N SER A 70 11.93 13.01 5.97
CA SER A 70 11.52 12.40 4.71
C SER A 70 11.42 13.43 3.58
N MET A 71 10.79 14.57 3.83
CA MET A 71 10.65 15.64 2.83
C MET A 71 12.01 16.27 2.51
N ASP A 72 12.87 16.52 3.50
CA ASP A 72 14.23 17.01 3.31
C ASP A 72 15.10 16.05 2.48
N ALA A 73 14.82 14.75 2.58
CA ALA A 73 15.47 13.74 1.74
C ALA A 73 14.95 13.69 0.30
N GLY A 74 13.79 14.31 0.00
CA GLY A 74 13.16 14.39 -1.33
C GLY A 74 11.98 13.42 -1.50
N ALA A 75 11.28 13.02 -0.44
CA ALA A 75 10.03 12.28 -0.56
C ALA A 75 8.97 13.10 -1.31
N ALA A 76 8.08 12.42 -2.04
CA ALA A 76 6.99 13.07 -2.77
C ALA A 76 5.83 13.51 -1.85
N GLY A 77 5.75 12.94 -0.67
CA GLY A 77 4.73 13.24 0.33
C GLY A 77 4.74 12.22 1.47
N VAL A 78 3.79 12.39 2.38
CA VAL A 78 3.66 11.49 3.53
C VAL A 78 2.28 10.85 3.57
N MET A 79 2.13 9.76 4.32
CA MET A 79 0.83 9.10 4.53
C MET A 79 0.50 9.07 6.01
N ILE A 80 -0.75 9.44 6.34
CA ILE A 80 -1.25 9.51 7.71
C ILE A 80 -2.45 8.58 7.86
N ALA A 81 -2.35 7.68 8.84
CA ALA A 81 -3.42 6.82 9.30
C ALA A 81 -3.94 7.29 10.66
N PRO A 82 -5.23 7.09 10.98
CA PRO A 82 -5.79 7.45 12.27
C PRO A 82 -5.29 6.51 13.37
N PRO A 83 -5.11 7.01 14.59
CA PRO A 83 -4.87 6.13 15.73
C PRO A 83 -6.17 5.36 16.10
N PRO A 84 -6.06 4.12 16.60
CA PRO A 84 -7.20 3.20 16.71
C PRO A 84 -8.22 3.55 17.80
N HIS A 85 -8.06 4.62 18.55
CA HIS A 85 -8.93 5.03 19.64
C HIS A 85 -10.00 6.08 19.26
N LEU A 86 -9.96 6.62 18.03
CA LEU A 86 -10.97 7.58 17.56
C LEU A 86 -12.31 6.88 17.34
N ARG A 87 -13.42 7.51 17.75
CA ARG A 87 -14.76 6.91 17.71
C ARG A 87 -15.83 7.75 17.04
N THR A 88 -15.69 9.07 17.06
CA THR A 88 -16.67 10.00 16.48
C THR A 88 -16.10 10.76 15.31
N ASP A 89 -16.96 11.22 14.43
CA ASP A 89 -16.58 12.01 13.25
C ASP A 89 -15.79 13.26 13.66
N ASP A 90 -16.20 13.95 14.71
CA ASP A 90 -15.50 15.14 15.22
C ASP A 90 -14.10 14.80 15.74
N GLN A 91 -13.91 13.66 16.41
CA GLN A 91 -12.59 13.22 16.85
C GLN A 91 -11.69 12.92 15.63
N ILE A 92 -12.24 12.26 14.61
CA ILE A 92 -11.52 11.91 13.40
C ILE A 92 -11.09 13.18 12.67
N ILE A 93 -12.03 14.09 12.38
CA ILE A 93 -11.76 15.36 11.69
C ILE A 93 -10.76 16.21 12.49
N GLY A 94 -10.97 16.33 13.80
CA GLY A 94 -10.07 17.07 14.70
C GLY A 94 -8.66 16.52 14.75
N TYR A 95 -8.51 15.17 14.71
CA TYR A 95 -7.20 14.53 14.65
C TYR A 95 -6.43 14.90 13.37
N PHE A 96 -7.07 14.78 12.20
CA PHE A 96 -6.40 15.08 10.94
C PHE A 96 -6.03 16.55 10.81
N LYS A 97 -6.88 17.46 11.31
CA LYS A 97 -6.52 18.86 11.39
C LYS A 97 -5.24 19.09 12.20
N GLN A 98 -5.17 18.52 13.42
CA GLN A 98 -3.99 18.62 14.27
C GLN A 98 -2.75 17.94 13.65
N ALA A 99 -2.94 16.83 12.94
CA ALA A 99 -1.86 16.13 12.26
C ALA A 99 -1.25 17.00 11.15
N VAL A 100 -2.10 17.66 10.35
CA VAL A 100 -1.66 18.59 9.30
C VAL A 100 -0.96 19.81 9.92
N ASP A 101 -1.51 20.40 10.96
CA ASP A 101 -0.85 21.51 11.71
C ASP A 101 0.53 21.08 12.23
N ALA A 102 0.69 19.80 12.58
CA ALA A 102 1.95 19.28 13.11
C ALA A 102 3.01 19.03 12.03
N ILE A 103 2.64 18.50 10.86
CA ILE A 103 3.61 18.21 9.79
C ILE A 103 3.94 19.45 8.95
N GLY A 104 2.98 20.35 8.77
CA GLY A 104 3.00 21.51 7.88
C GLY A 104 1.90 21.39 6.82
N ASP A 105 1.19 22.46 6.57
CA ASP A 105 0.04 22.54 5.66
C ASP A 105 0.42 22.55 4.16
N ASP A 106 1.70 22.75 3.87
CA ASP A 106 2.31 22.72 2.55
C ASP A 106 2.80 21.32 2.12
N ILE A 107 2.88 20.37 3.06
CA ILE A 107 3.35 19.01 2.76
C ILE A 107 2.23 18.20 2.11
N PRO A 108 2.43 17.65 0.87
CA PRO A 108 1.46 16.74 0.26
C PRO A 108 1.29 15.48 1.11
N TRP A 109 0.05 15.10 1.38
CA TRP A 109 -0.20 13.91 2.18
C TRP A 109 -1.34 13.04 1.66
N VAL A 110 -1.28 11.79 2.05
CA VAL A 110 -2.23 10.72 1.73
C VAL A 110 -3.04 10.38 2.97
N LEU A 111 -4.36 10.44 2.87
CA LEU A 111 -5.28 9.95 3.88
C LEU A 111 -5.38 8.43 3.78
N GLN A 112 -5.06 7.70 4.86
CA GLN A 112 -5.23 6.25 4.89
C GLN A 112 -6.54 5.87 5.59
N ASP A 113 -7.46 5.24 4.86
CA ASP A 113 -8.72 4.68 5.33
C ASP A 113 -8.59 3.15 5.41
N TYR A 114 -8.25 2.62 6.60
CA TYR A 114 -8.02 1.18 6.79
C TYR A 114 -8.70 0.65 8.06
N PRO A 115 -10.04 0.61 8.09
CA PRO A 115 -10.80 0.20 9.29
C PRO A 115 -10.56 -1.25 9.70
N LEU A 116 -10.25 -2.15 8.77
CA LEU A 116 -9.99 -3.57 9.06
C LEU A 116 -8.82 -3.79 10.03
N THR A 117 -7.85 -2.90 10.05
CA THR A 117 -6.69 -2.97 10.95
C THR A 117 -6.76 -1.92 12.06
N LEU A 118 -7.25 -0.72 11.75
CA LEU A 118 -7.19 0.43 12.65
C LEU A 118 -8.50 0.64 13.42
N SER A 119 -9.57 -0.07 13.07
CA SER A 119 -10.90 0.00 13.72
C SER A 119 -11.56 1.40 13.70
N VAL A 120 -11.07 2.30 12.84
CA VAL A 120 -11.63 3.64 12.65
C VAL A 120 -12.31 3.67 11.29
N VAL A 121 -13.63 3.83 11.29
CA VAL A 121 -14.45 3.83 10.07
C VAL A 121 -14.70 5.27 9.64
N PHE A 122 -14.36 5.60 8.39
CA PHE A 122 -14.68 6.90 7.80
C PHE A 122 -15.93 6.77 6.93
N THR A 123 -16.90 7.64 7.16
CA THR A 123 -17.98 7.83 6.19
C THR A 123 -17.48 8.64 4.98
N PRO A 124 -18.10 8.52 3.80
CA PRO A 124 -17.75 9.39 2.67
C PRO A 124 -17.83 10.88 3.01
N ALA A 125 -18.76 11.29 3.88
CA ALA A 125 -18.90 12.67 4.34
C ALA A 125 -17.71 13.13 5.19
N VAL A 126 -17.17 12.27 6.06
CA VAL A 126 -15.97 12.56 6.86
C VAL A 126 -14.76 12.70 5.97
N ILE A 127 -14.56 11.80 5.00
CA ILE A 127 -13.45 11.89 4.03
C ILE A 127 -13.57 13.22 3.27
N ARG A 128 -14.75 13.54 2.74
CA ARG A 128 -15.00 14.82 2.04
C ARG A 128 -14.62 16.01 2.92
N LYS A 129 -15.05 16.03 4.18
CA LYS A 129 -14.75 17.12 5.12
C LYS A 129 -13.25 17.29 5.33
N ILE A 130 -12.53 16.22 5.62
CA ILE A 130 -11.07 16.23 5.81
C ILE A 130 -10.36 16.76 4.57
N VAL A 131 -10.73 16.26 3.39
CA VAL A 131 -10.11 16.64 2.12
C VAL A 131 -10.38 18.10 1.77
N MET A 132 -11.61 18.60 2.01
CA MET A 132 -11.97 19.98 1.73
C MET A 132 -11.31 20.96 2.70
N ASP A 133 -11.11 20.57 3.96
CA ASP A 133 -10.45 21.40 4.98
C ASP A 133 -8.91 21.41 4.83
N SER A 134 -8.35 20.45 4.13
CA SER A 134 -6.88 20.27 3.95
C SER A 134 -6.52 20.23 2.47
N PRO A 135 -6.19 21.36 1.83
CA PRO A 135 -5.79 21.38 0.41
C PRO A 135 -4.60 20.51 0.07
N SER A 136 -3.67 20.29 1.02
CA SER A 136 -2.51 19.42 0.86
C SER A 136 -2.83 17.92 0.97
N CYS A 137 -4.06 17.52 1.30
CA CYS A 137 -4.51 16.13 1.18
C CYS A 137 -4.75 15.80 -0.31
N VAL A 138 -3.80 15.17 -0.97
CA VAL A 138 -3.82 14.97 -2.42
C VAL A 138 -4.36 13.59 -2.84
N MET A 139 -4.46 12.66 -1.90
CA MET A 139 -4.76 11.27 -2.21
C MET A 139 -5.46 10.56 -1.04
N LEU A 140 -6.35 9.65 -1.38
CA LEU A 140 -6.94 8.68 -0.46
C LEU A 140 -6.36 7.29 -0.77
N LYS A 141 -5.77 6.65 0.23
CA LYS A 141 -5.52 5.21 0.21
C LYS A 141 -6.71 4.51 0.84
N HIS A 142 -7.53 3.91 -0.02
CA HIS A 142 -8.79 3.30 0.35
C HIS A 142 -8.64 1.81 0.61
N GLU A 143 -8.94 1.38 1.85
CA GLU A 143 -8.79 -0.01 2.30
C GLU A 143 -10.00 -0.47 3.14
N ASP A 144 -11.16 0.15 2.98
CA ASP A 144 -12.39 -0.24 3.67
C ASP A 144 -13.05 -1.47 3.06
N TRP A 145 -13.89 -2.14 3.85
CA TRP A 145 -14.62 -3.32 3.45
C TRP A 145 -16.02 -3.36 4.10
N PRO A 146 -17.08 -3.40 3.30
CA PRO A 146 -17.18 -3.30 1.84
C PRO A 146 -16.90 -1.88 1.34
N GLY A 147 -16.01 -1.75 0.34
CA GLY A 147 -15.45 -0.45 -0.08
C GLY A 147 -15.97 0.11 -1.41
N LEU A 148 -16.57 -0.71 -2.26
CA LEU A 148 -16.97 -0.32 -3.61
C LEU A 148 -17.96 0.85 -3.61
N GLU A 149 -18.97 0.82 -2.74
CA GLU A 149 -19.97 1.91 -2.64
C GLU A 149 -19.35 3.21 -2.10
N LYS A 150 -18.33 3.13 -1.25
CA LYS A 150 -17.62 4.31 -0.76
C LYS A 150 -16.89 5.03 -1.90
N ILE A 151 -16.23 4.30 -2.80
CA ILE A 151 -15.60 4.86 -4.01
C ILE A 151 -16.66 5.55 -4.86
N SER A 152 -17.79 4.88 -5.14
CA SER A 152 -18.89 5.46 -5.92
C SER A 152 -19.42 6.74 -5.30
N ALA A 153 -19.60 6.79 -3.98
CA ALA A 153 -20.06 7.98 -3.26
C ALA A 153 -19.06 9.14 -3.36
N LEU A 154 -17.76 8.88 -3.21
CA LEU A 154 -16.72 9.91 -3.35
C LEU A 154 -16.65 10.45 -4.78
N ARG A 155 -16.80 9.61 -5.79
CA ARG A 155 -16.86 10.03 -7.19
C ARG A 155 -18.13 10.84 -7.49
N ALA A 156 -19.26 10.49 -6.87
CA ALA A 156 -20.48 11.31 -6.96
C ALA A 156 -20.27 12.71 -6.38
N PHE A 157 -19.60 12.85 -5.23
CA PHE A 157 -19.23 14.15 -4.65
C PHE A 157 -18.27 14.97 -5.54
N GLN A 158 -17.38 14.30 -6.28
CA GLN A 158 -16.54 15.01 -7.23
C GLN A 158 -17.33 15.49 -8.46
N LYS A 159 -18.29 14.66 -8.92
CA LYS A 159 -19.14 14.98 -10.07
C LYS A 159 -20.08 16.16 -9.78
N ASP A 160 -20.61 16.26 -8.57
CA ASP A 160 -21.50 17.36 -8.17
C ASP A 160 -20.75 18.62 -7.68
N GLY A 161 -19.42 18.57 -7.64
CA GLY A 161 -18.56 19.69 -7.22
C GLY A 161 -18.43 19.85 -5.70
N SER A 162 -19.04 18.99 -4.89
CA SER A 162 -18.94 19.09 -3.41
C SER A 162 -17.64 18.49 -2.85
N LEU A 163 -16.87 17.79 -3.67
CA LEU A 163 -15.51 17.34 -3.37
C LEU A 163 -14.58 17.75 -4.52
N ARG A 164 -13.46 18.40 -4.20
CA ARG A 164 -12.42 18.68 -5.19
C ARG A 164 -11.78 17.40 -5.75
N PRO A 165 -11.05 17.46 -6.88
CA PRO A 165 -10.30 16.33 -7.38
C PRO A 165 -9.41 15.70 -6.31
N LEU A 166 -9.50 14.39 -6.15
CA LEU A 166 -8.74 13.57 -5.21
C LEU A 166 -8.37 12.26 -5.90
N SER A 167 -7.10 11.90 -5.85
CA SER A 167 -6.67 10.58 -6.30
C SER A 167 -7.14 9.52 -5.30
N ILE A 168 -7.79 8.45 -5.79
CA ILE A 168 -8.23 7.32 -4.98
C ILE A 168 -7.44 6.09 -5.42
N LEU A 169 -6.53 5.65 -4.55
CA LEU A 169 -5.78 4.40 -4.74
C LEU A 169 -6.27 3.35 -3.75
N THR A 170 -6.43 2.13 -4.22
CA THR A 170 -6.99 1.05 -3.41
C THR A 170 -5.93 0.17 -2.79
N GLY A 171 -6.22 -0.40 -1.63
CA GLY A 171 -5.30 -1.21 -0.86
C GLY A 171 -5.77 -2.67 -0.71
N ASN A 172 -5.72 -3.22 0.49
CA ASN A 172 -6.13 -4.60 0.82
C ASN A 172 -5.54 -5.66 -0.12
N GLY A 173 -4.27 -5.53 -0.51
CA GLY A 173 -3.62 -6.46 -1.43
C GLY A 173 -4.15 -6.43 -2.85
N GLY A 174 -5.10 -5.54 -3.16
CA GLY A 174 -5.79 -5.49 -4.43
C GLY A 174 -6.91 -6.51 -4.58
N LEU A 175 -7.49 -7.02 -3.47
CA LEU A 175 -8.52 -8.07 -3.50
C LEU A 175 -9.75 -7.76 -4.36
N PHE A 176 -10.04 -6.50 -4.62
CA PHE A 176 -11.17 -6.03 -5.42
C PHE A 176 -10.74 -5.03 -6.50
N LEU A 177 -9.46 -5.02 -6.87
CA LEU A 177 -8.88 -4.01 -7.76
C LEU A 177 -9.63 -3.90 -9.09
N ASP A 178 -10.08 -5.02 -9.65
CA ASP A 178 -10.87 -5.10 -10.86
C ASP A 178 -12.15 -4.25 -10.76
N PHE A 179 -12.99 -4.50 -9.75
CA PHE A 179 -14.21 -3.74 -9.52
C PHE A 179 -13.96 -2.34 -8.95
N GLU A 180 -12.90 -2.14 -8.18
CA GLU A 180 -12.51 -0.82 -7.68
C GLU A 180 -12.15 0.12 -8.83
N MET A 181 -11.46 -0.39 -9.85
CA MET A 181 -11.19 0.37 -11.08
C MET A 181 -12.48 0.72 -11.83
N GLU A 182 -13.45 -0.19 -11.91
CA GLU A 182 -14.76 0.06 -12.52
C GLU A 182 -15.60 1.09 -11.76
N ARG A 183 -15.41 1.20 -10.45
CA ARG A 183 -16.03 2.25 -9.60
C ARG A 183 -15.31 3.58 -9.67
N GLY A 184 -14.21 3.65 -10.43
CA GLY A 184 -13.48 4.87 -10.69
C GLY A 184 -12.27 5.10 -9.78
N ALA A 185 -11.68 4.06 -9.17
CA ALA A 185 -10.36 4.18 -8.57
C ALA A 185 -9.33 4.58 -9.63
N ASP A 186 -8.29 5.31 -9.23
CA ASP A 186 -7.23 5.76 -10.13
C ASP A 186 -6.10 4.70 -10.27
N GLY A 187 -6.04 3.77 -9.34
CA GLY A 187 -5.05 2.72 -9.31
C GLY A 187 -4.95 2.03 -7.96
N ALA A 188 -3.82 1.38 -7.69
CA ALA A 188 -3.57 0.64 -6.47
C ALA A 188 -2.40 1.22 -5.66
N MET A 189 -2.54 1.27 -4.34
CA MET A 189 -1.47 1.53 -3.37
C MET A 189 -1.48 0.39 -2.36
N THR A 190 -0.91 -0.72 -2.75
CA THR A 190 -0.95 -1.94 -1.94
C THR A 190 0.28 -2.80 -2.17
N GLY A 191 0.44 -3.82 -1.32
CA GLY A 191 1.49 -4.80 -1.49
C GLY A 191 0.91 -6.12 -2.00
N TYR A 192 1.50 -6.62 -3.06
CA TYR A 192 1.35 -7.97 -3.56
C TYR A 192 2.70 -8.42 -4.11
N ALA A 193 3.00 -9.72 -4.05
CA ALA A 193 4.31 -10.23 -4.49
C ALA A 193 4.55 -10.11 -6.01
N PHE A 194 3.49 -9.81 -6.78
CA PHE A 194 3.54 -9.52 -8.23
C PHE A 194 2.93 -8.14 -8.48
N PRO A 195 3.66 -7.03 -8.22
CA PRO A 195 3.16 -5.69 -8.51
C PRO A 195 2.82 -5.48 -9.98
N GLU A 196 3.46 -6.23 -10.89
CA GLU A 196 3.18 -6.21 -12.33
C GLU A 196 1.72 -6.57 -12.65
N LEU A 197 1.11 -7.48 -11.87
CA LEU A 197 -0.31 -7.77 -12.01
C LEU A 197 -1.15 -6.52 -11.76
N LEU A 198 -0.88 -5.81 -10.65
CA LEU A 198 -1.65 -4.62 -10.28
C LEU A 198 -1.50 -3.53 -11.35
N ILE A 199 -0.30 -3.34 -11.86
CA ILE A 199 0.00 -2.42 -12.96
C ILE A 199 -0.79 -2.80 -14.22
N ASP A 200 -0.79 -4.08 -14.58
CA ASP A 200 -1.50 -4.56 -15.78
C ASP A 200 -3.02 -4.44 -15.64
N VAL A 201 -3.59 -4.77 -14.48
CA VAL A 201 -5.04 -4.61 -14.25
C VAL A 201 -5.44 -3.14 -14.34
N VAL A 202 -4.68 -2.23 -13.71
CA VAL A 202 -4.92 -0.78 -13.79
C VAL A 202 -4.84 -0.30 -15.25
N ARG A 203 -3.81 -0.72 -15.98
CA ARG A 203 -3.62 -0.35 -17.39
C ARG A 203 -4.77 -0.87 -18.26
N LEU A 204 -5.09 -2.17 -18.17
CA LEU A 204 -6.16 -2.79 -18.95
C LEU A 204 -7.52 -2.14 -18.67
N SER A 205 -7.82 -1.84 -17.41
CA SER A 205 -9.04 -1.15 -17.02
C SER A 205 -9.11 0.26 -17.64
N LYS A 206 -8.02 1.02 -17.60
CA LYS A 206 -7.95 2.36 -18.23
C LYS A 206 -8.06 2.32 -19.75
N GLU A 207 -7.60 1.23 -20.38
CA GLU A 207 -7.76 0.96 -21.81
C GLU A 207 -9.18 0.49 -22.19
N GLY A 208 -10.09 0.30 -21.23
CA GLY A 208 -11.44 -0.25 -21.46
C GLY A 208 -11.46 -1.74 -21.80
N ARG A 209 -10.38 -2.46 -21.56
CA ARG A 209 -10.24 -3.90 -21.83
C ARG A 209 -10.70 -4.73 -20.61
N ARG A 210 -11.98 -4.58 -20.30
CA ARG A 210 -12.60 -5.14 -19.11
C ARG A 210 -12.32 -6.62 -18.91
N ASP A 211 -12.69 -7.45 -19.88
CA ASP A 211 -12.57 -8.92 -19.75
C ASP A 211 -11.11 -9.34 -19.58
N ALA A 212 -10.18 -8.70 -20.29
CA ALA A 212 -8.76 -9.01 -20.15
C ALA A 212 -8.21 -8.62 -18.75
N ALA A 213 -8.72 -7.56 -18.13
CA ALA A 213 -8.37 -7.18 -16.77
C ALA A 213 -8.87 -8.22 -15.77
N HIS A 214 -10.12 -8.66 -15.88
CA HIS A 214 -10.71 -9.70 -15.03
C HIS A 214 -10.05 -11.05 -15.23
N ASP A 215 -9.82 -11.51 -16.45
CA ASP A 215 -9.16 -12.80 -16.73
C ASP A 215 -7.77 -12.89 -16.09
N LEU A 216 -6.99 -11.81 -16.21
CA LEU A 216 -5.67 -11.75 -15.58
C LEU A 216 -5.78 -11.69 -14.05
N PHE A 217 -6.72 -10.90 -13.51
CA PHE A 217 -6.96 -10.78 -12.09
C PHE A 217 -7.39 -12.11 -11.47
N ASP A 218 -8.35 -12.79 -12.07
CA ASP A 218 -8.87 -14.09 -11.62
C ASP A 218 -7.79 -15.16 -11.52
N ALA A 219 -6.83 -15.15 -12.45
CA ALA A 219 -5.69 -16.08 -12.39
C ALA A 219 -4.84 -15.89 -11.13
N HIS A 220 -4.73 -14.67 -10.63
CA HIS A 220 -3.95 -14.32 -9.44
C HIS A 220 -4.76 -14.33 -8.14
N LEU A 221 -6.09 -14.20 -8.21
CA LEU A 221 -6.96 -14.03 -7.04
C LEU A 221 -6.75 -15.10 -5.94
N PRO A 222 -6.56 -16.40 -6.24
CA PRO A 222 -6.28 -17.39 -5.21
C PRO A 222 -4.99 -17.10 -4.43
N LEU A 223 -3.95 -16.60 -5.09
CA LEU A 223 -2.68 -16.24 -4.43
C LEU A 223 -2.81 -14.93 -3.66
N ILE A 224 -3.48 -13.92 -4.22
CA ILE A 224 -3.79 -12.64 -3.53
C ILE A 224 -4.54 -12.93 -2.23
N ARG A 225 -5.62 -13.73 -2.32
CA ARG A 225 -6.40 -14.14 -1.14
C ARG A 225 -5.54 -14.84 -0.08
N TYR A 226 -4.63 -15.72 -0.51
CA TYR A 226 -3.75 -16.43 0.39
C TYR A 226 -2.77 -15.49 1.10
N GLU A 227 -2.26 -14.48 0.38
CA GLU A 227 -1.35 -13.45 0.90
C GLU A 227 -2.06 -12.44 1.82
N GLN A 228 -3.39 -12.31 1.75
CA GLN A 228 -4.15 -11.36 2.57
C GLN A 228 -4.61 -11.91 3.93
N GLN A 229 -4.18 -13.09 4.32
CA GLN A 229 -4.52 -13.65 5.63
C GLN A 229 -3.93 -12.78 6.77
N PRO A 230 -4.75 -12.30 7.72
CA PRO A 230 -4.27 -11.56 8.87
C PRO A 230 -3.18 -12.34 9.64
N GLY A 231 -2.08 -11.68 9.96
CA GLY A 231 -0.95 -12.27 10.70
C GLY A 231 -0.01 -13.15 9.87
N ALA A 232 -0.49 -13.88 8.87
CA ALA A 232 0.32 -14.78 8.04
C ALA A 232 0.79 -14.15 6.71
N GLY A 233 0.02 -13.22 6.17
CA GLY A 233 0.19 -12.70 4.80
C GLY A 233 1.55 -12.08 4.52
N LEU A 234 2.13 -11.35 5.48
CA LEU A 234 3.46 -10.77 5.31
C LEU A 234 4.55 -11.85 5.15
N ALA A 235 4.43 -12.98 5.88
CA ALA A 235 5.37 -14.10 5.74
C ALA A 235 5.27 -14.73 4.35
N VAL A 236 4.06 -14.88 3.83
CA VAL A 236 3.80 -15.38 2.47
C VAL A 236 4.41 -14.44 1.43
N ARG A 237 4.13 -13.15 1.52
CA ARG A 237 4.70 -12.14 0.60
C ARG A 237 6.22 -12.16 0.59
N LYS A 238 6.84 -12.14 1.75
CA LYS A 238 8.31 -12.20 1.86
C LYS A 238 8.88 -13.49 1.29
N TYR A 239 8.19 -14.62 1.49
CA TYR A 239 8.60 -15.89 0.88
C TYR A 239 8.59 -15.83 -0.64
N VAL A 240 7.54 -15.31 -1.25
CA VAL A 240 7.45 -15.18 -2.71
C VAL A 240 8.48 -14.17 -3.22
N LEU A 241 8.65 -13.01 -2.58
CA LEU A 241 9.68 -12.03 -2.96
C LEU A 241 11.09 -12.59 -2.84
N GLN A 242 11.37 -13.45 -1.85
CA GLN A 242 12.65 -14.16 -1.74
C GLN A 242 12.82 -15.15 -2.90
N LYS A 243 11.79 -15.94 -3.24
CA LYS A 243 11.83 -16.85 -4.41
C LYS A 243 12.05 -16.10 -5.73
N ARG A 244 11.52 -14.88 -5.85
CA ARG A 244 11.74 -13.99 -6.97
C ARG A 244 13.14 -13.34 -6.96
N GLY A 245 13.96 -13.58 -5.94
CA GLY A 245 15.29 -12.98 -5.79
C GLY A 245 15.27 -11.47 -5.47
N VAL A 246 14.11 -10.93 -5.09
CA VAL A 246 13.93 -9.49 -4.78
C VAL A 246 14.51 -9.16 -3.41
N ILE A 247 14.35 -10.02 -2.44
CA ILE A 247 14.93 -9.88 -1.10
C ILE A 247 15.77 -11.10 -0.74
N ALA A 248 16.82 -10.90 0.05
CA ALA A 248 17.75 -11.97 0.42
C ALA A 248 17.18 -12.95 1.45
N SER A 249 16.21 -12.54 2.24
CA SER A 249 15.62 -13.33 3.33
C SER A 249 14.16 -12.99 3.53
N SER A 250 13.35 -14.03 3.79
CA SER A 250 11.94 -13.87 4.18
C SER A 250 11.73 -13.65 5.68
N ALA A 251 12.78 -13.47 6.45
CA ALA A 251 12.71 -13.19 7.89
C ALA A 251 11.88 -11.93 8.18
N GLN A 252 11.13 -11.98 9.28
CA GLN A 252 10.36 -10.84 9.77
C GLN A 252 10.93 -10.31 11.07
N ARG A 253 10.75 -9.02 11.33
CA ARG A 253 10.98 -8.43 12.65
C ARG A 253 9.96 -8.98 13.65
N LYS A 254 10.38 -9.13 14.89
CA LYS A 254 9.49 -9.54 15.97
C LYS A 254 8.69 -8.34 16.52
N PRO A 255 7.41 -8.56 16.93
CA PRO A 255 6.68 -9.82 16.83
C PRO A 255 6.32 -10.17 15.38
N GLY A 256 6.36 -11.46 15.03
CA GLY A 256 6.02 -11.94 13.67
C GLY A 256 6.18 -13.46 13.58
N SER A 257 5.44 -14.06 12.66
CA SER A 257 5.42 -15.49 12.42
C SER A 257 6.19 -15.83 11.14
N ASN A 258 6.95 -16.91 11.16
CA ASN A 258 7.54 -17.46 9.95
C ASN A 258 6.49 -18.23 9.15
N ILE A 259 6.65 -18.30 7.84
CA ILE A 259 5.83 -19.17 6.98
C ILE A 259 6.10 -20.64 7.33
N THR A 260 5.04 -21.43 7.51
CA THR A 260 5.14 -22.85 7.82
C THR A 260 5.51 -23.68 6.58
N PRO A 261 6.06 -24.91 6.74
CA PRO A 261 6.30 -25.80 5.59
C PRO A 261 5.03 -26.10 4.78
N ILE A 262 3.88 -26.28 5.44
CA ILE A 262 2.59 -26.50 4.78
C ILE A 262 2.21 -25.29 3.94
N ALA A 263 2.27 -24.10 4.52
CA ALA A 263 1.95 -22.87 3.80
C ALA A 263 2.90 -22.63 2.61
N LYS A 264 4.18 -22.99 2.72
CA LYS A 264 5.11 -22.93 1.58
C LYS A 264 4.65 -23.84 0.44
N ALA A 265 4.29 -25.10 0.74
CA ALA A 265 3.81 -26.03 -0.27
C ALA A 265 2.52 -25.56 -0.96
N GLU A 266 1.60 -24.97 -0.19
CA GLU A 266 0.36 -24.39 -0.73
C GLU A 266 0.64 -23.18 -1.62
N VAL A 267 1.54 -22.29 -1.20
CA VAL A 267 1.97 -21.14 -2.01
C VAL A 267 2.66 -21.60 -3.30
N ASP A 268 3.52 -22.60 -3.23
CA ASP A 268 4.20 -23.16 -4.41
C ASP A 268 3.20 -23.79 -5.39
N TYR A 269 2.16 -24.46 -4.87
CA TYR A 269 1.06 -24.94 -5.70
C TYR A 269 0.30 -23.77 -6.36
N LEU A 270 -0.03 -22.73 -5.62
CA LEU A 270 -0.70 -21.55 -6.18
C LEU A 270 0.15 -20.85 -7.25
N LEU A 271 1.45 -20.70 -7.03
CA LEU A 271 2.39 -20.18 -8.02
C LEU A 271 2.38 -20.99 -9.30
N SER A 272 2.35 -22.34 -9.20
CA SER A 272 2.27 -23.22 -10.36
C SER A 272 0.98 -23.04 -11.16
N ARG A 273 -0.12 -22.69 -10.49
CA ARG A 273 -1.40 -22.39 -11.15
C ARG A 273 -1.35 -21.02 -11.85
N VAL A 274 -0.87 -19.99 -11.17
CA VAL A 274 -0.68 -18.65 -11.76
C VAL A 274 0.20 -18.74 -13.01
N ALA A 275 1.29 -19.52 -12.97
CA ALA A 275 2.24 -19.68 -14.08
C ALA A 275 1.61 -20.24 -15.37
N ARG A 276 0.41 -20.82 -15.31
CA ARG A 276 -0.32 -21.28 -16.51
C ARG A 276 -0.81 -20.10 -17.36
N VAL A 277 -1.14 -18.98 -16.71
CA VAL A 277 -1.65 -17.76 -17.34
C VAL A 277 -0.57 -16.68 -17.37
N ASP A 278 0.07 -16.43 -16.24
CA ASP A 278 1.13 -15.43 -16.10
C ASP A 278 2.51 -16.10 -15.92
N LYS A 279 3.32 -16.04 -16.95
CA LYS A 279 4.68 -16.66 -16.96
C LYS A 279 5.63 -16.05 -15.94
N ARG A 280 5.35 -14.85 -15.40
CA ARG A 280 6.15 -14.23 -14.34
C ARG A 280 6.15 -15.07 -13.05
N ALA A 281 5.11 -15.89 -12.85
CA ALA A 281 5.02 -16.83 -11.72
C ALA A 281 5.77 -18.15 -11.91
N ASN A 282 6.40 -18.38 -13.07
CA ASN A 282 7.25 -19.55 -13.30
C ASN A 282 8.63 -19.36 -12.64
N LEU A 283 8.64 -19.45 -11.31
CA LEU A 283 9.83 -19.26 -10.51
C LEU A 283 10.64 -20.55 -10.46
N GLN A 284 11.82 -20.55 -11.10
CA GLN A 284 12.78 -21.66 -11.01
C GLN A 284 13.19 -21.88 -9.54
N PRO A 285 13.39 -23.14 -9.09
CA PRO A 285 14.02 -23.38 -7.80
C PRO A 285 15.37 -22.65 -7.78
N GLN A 286 15.59 -21.80 -6.78
CA GLN A 286 16.95 -21.28 -6.59
C GLN A 286 17.87 -22.48 -6.41
N SER A 287 18.83 -22.67 -7.32
CA SER A 287 19.92 -23.61 -7.12
C SER A 287 20.55 -23.23 -5.77
N SER A 288 20.48 -24.15 -4.82
CA SER A 288 21.19 -24.01 -3.56
C SER A 288 22.66 -23.76 -3.92
N ALA A 289 23.11 -22.52 -3.75
CA ALA A 289 24.53 -22.24 -3.75
C ALA A 289 25.09 -23.04 -2.56
N ALA A 290 25.62 -24.22 -2.84
CA ALA A 290 26.47 -24.97 -1.94
C ALA A 290 27.77 -24.18 -1.82
N GLY A 291 28.14 -23.84 -0.59
CA GLY A 291 29.37 -23.19 -0.25
C GLY A 291 29.26 -22.56 1.13
#